data_0739201f330ea4bbaf44b552a4f0ec2c
#
_entry.id   0739201f330ea4bbaf44b552a4f0ec2c
#
_cell.length_a   1.000
_cell.length_b   1.000
_cell.length_c   1.000
_cell.angle_alpha   90.00
_cell.angle_beta   90.00
_cell.angle_gamma   90.00
#
_symmetry.space_group_name_H-M   'P 1'
#
loop_
_entity.id
_entity.type
_entity.pdbx_description
1 polymer ?
#
loop_
_entity_poly.entity_id
_entity_poly.type
_entity_poly.pdbx_seq_one_letter_code
_entity_poly.pdbx_strand_id
1 'polypeptide(L)'
;GEAGVPFYSISGSDFVEMFVGVGASRVRDLFKEAKSDPAAIVFVDEIDAVGRRRGVGMGGGNDEREQTLNQLLVEMDGFDGNSNVIVIAATNRPDVLDPALLRPGRFDRQIGVDAPDMKGREQILRVHAAGKPIANTVDLAQVAKRTPGFTGADLANVMNEAALLTARDNGNVIDDRAIDEAIDRVMAGPQRSSRIMNEHERKVTAYHEGGHALVAAALRNSAPVTKITILPRGRALGYTMVMPQDDKYSTTRH
;
A
#
# COMPACT_ATOMS: atom_id res chain seq x y z
N GLY A 1 2.84 -19.37 -9.36
CA GLY A 1 2.97 -19.33 -10.81
C GLY A 1 4.26 -19.96 -11.30
N GLU A 2 5.38 -19.24 -11.32
CA GLU A 2 6.63 -19.75 -11.95
C GLU A 2 7.19 -21.01 -11.30
N ALA A 3 7.05 -21.16 -9.98
CA ALA A 3 7.55 -22.34 -9.27
C ALA A 3 6.75 -23.62 -9.56
N GLY A 4 5.50 -23.53 -10.04
CA GLY A 4 4.66 -24.69 -10.38
C GLY A 4 4.31 -25.59 -9.19
N VAL A 5 4.35 -25.06 -7.95
CA VAL A 5 4.06 -25.81 -6.72
C VAL A 5 2.76 -25.31 -6.09
N PRO A 6 2.08 -26.11 -5.24
CA PRO A 6 0.95 -25.68 -4.45
C PRO A 6 1.24 -24.43 -3.62
N PHE A 7 0.25 -23.53 -3.56
CA PHE A 7 0.34 -22.27 -2.84
C PHE A 7 -0.81 -22.16 -1.85
N TYR A 8 -0.48 -22.15 -0.57
CA TYR A 8 -1.41 -22.02 0.54
C TYR A 8 -1.33 -20.60 1.09
N SER A 9 -2.46 -19.88 1.10
CA SER A 9 -2.51 -18.49 1.59
C SER A 9 -3.50 -18.37 2.73
N ILE A 10 -3.08 -17.73 3.81
CA ILE A 10 -3.90 -17.46 4.98
C ILE A 10 -3.56 -16.08 5.55
N SER A 11 -4.53 -15.41 6.16
CA SER A 11 -4.27 -14.20 6.94
C SER A 11 -3.92 -14.56 8.39
N GLY A 12 -2.96 -13.85 8.99
CA GLY A 12 -2.68 -13.96 10.42
C GLY A 12 -3.91 -13.68 11.29
N SER A 13 -4.83 -12.84 10.82
CA SER A 13 -6.10 -12.58 11.49
C SER A 13 -7.02 -13.82 11.56
N ASP A 14 -6.92 -14.73 10.58
CA ASP A 14 -7.74 -15.95 10.55
C ASP A 14 -7.33 -16.95 11.64
N PHE A 15 -6.15 -16.77 12.23
CA PHE A 15 -5.69 -17.57 13.37
C PHE A 15 -6.14 -17.00 14.73
N VAL A 16 -6.61 -15.75 14.75
CA VAL A 16 -7.03 -15.08 15.99
C VAL A 16 -8.55 -15.18 16.10
N GLU A 17 -9.02 -16.23 16.75
CA GLU A 17 -10.45 -16.42 17.01
C GLU A 17 -10.79 -16.28 18.50
N MET A 18 -12.10 -16.15 18.82
CA MET A 18 -12.57 -16.00 20.21
C MET A 18 -12.45 -17.27 21.06
N PHE A 19 -12.16 -18.42 20.45
CA PHE A 19 -12.09 -19.70 21.16
C PHE A 19 -10.66 -20.19 21.28
N VAL A 20 -10.23 -20.47 22.51
CA VAL A 20 -8.88 -20.92 22.83
C VAL A 20 -8.54 -22.22 22.10
N GLY A 21 -7.40 -22.24 21.40
CA GLY A 21 -6.86 -23.42 20.73
C GLY A 21 -7.29 -23.64 19.27
N VAL A 22 -8.25 -22.88 18.75
CA VAL A 22 -8.69 -22.99 17.35
C VAL A 22 -7.60 -22.50 16.40
N GLY A 23 -6.95 -21.38 16.72
CA GLY A 23 -5.85 -20.83 15.92
C GLY A 23 -4.67 -21.79 15.80
N ALA A 24 -4.25 -22.41 16.91
CA ALA A 24 -3.17 -23.40 16.91
C ALA A 24 -3.53 -24.67 16.10
N SER A 25 -4.81 -25.09 16.12
CA SER A 25 -5.28 -26.21 15.29
C SER A 25 -5.21 -25.88 13.80
N ARG A 26 -5.65 -24.68 13.39
CA ARG A 26 -5.58 -24.22 12.01
C ARG A 26 -4.15 -24.14 11.50
N VAL A 27 -3.21 -23.66 12.32
CA VAL A 27 -1.77 -23.69 11.97
C VAL A 27 -1.32 -25.12 11.68
N ARG A 28 -1.62 -26.07 12.58
CA ARG A 28 -1.23 -27.48 12.38
C ARG A 28 -1.84 -28.07 11.11
N ASP A 29 -3.11 -27.83 10.85
CA ASP A 29 -3.80 -28.39 9.69
C ASP A 29 -3.22 -27.84 8.39
N LEU A 30 -2.97 -26.51 8.33
CA LEU A 30 -2.33 -25.86 7.20
C LEU A 30 -0.93 -26.46 6.89
N PHE A 31 -0.09 -26.57 7.92
CA PHE A 31 1.26 -27.12 7.74
C PHE A 31 1.26 -28.62 7.43
N LYS A 32 0.33 -29.37 7.99
CA LYS A 32 0.13 -30.79 7.67
C LYS A 32 -0.24 -30.97 6.20
N GLU A 33 -1.16 -30.15 5.69
CA GLU A 33 -1.55 -30.16 4.29
C GLU A 33 -0.38 -29.79 3.37
N ALA A 34 0.31 -28.69 3.67
CA ALA A 34 1.49 -28.27 2.90
C ALA A 34 2.63 -29.29 2.90
N LYS A 35 2.83 -30.01 4.02
CA LYS A 35 3.86 -31.09 4.12
C LYS A 35 3.46 -32.37 3.38
N SER A 36 2.19 -32.54 3.01
CA SER A 36 1.74 -33.69 2.22
C SER A 36 2.11 -33.60 0.74
N ASP A 37 2.41 -32.40 0.28
CA ASP A 37 2.88 -32.16 -1.09
C ASP A 37 4.40 -32.34 -1.20
N PRO A 38 4.90 -32.75 -2.38
CA PRO A 38 6.35 -32.87 -2.62
C PRO A 38 7.12 -31.56 -2.45
N ALA A 39 6.47 -30.43 -2.71
CA ALA A 39 6.94 -29.08 -2.44
C ALA A 39 5.73 -28.13 -2.34
N ALA A 40 5.77 -27.15 -1.45
CA ALA A 40 4.70 -26.18 -1.28
C ALA A 40 5.22 -24.82 -0.83
N ILE A 41 4.41 -23.78 -1.08
CA ILE A 41 4.62 -22.45 -0.53
C ILE A 41 3.46 -22.14 0.42
N VAL A 42 3.78 -21.77 1.65
CA VAL A 42 2.81 -21.26 2.65
C VAL A 42 3.02 -19.76 2.78
N PHE A 43 1.98 -18.99 2.49
CA PHE A 43 1.99 -17.53 2.61
C PHE A 43 1.08 -17.09 3.77
N VAL A 44 1.65 -16.37 4.72
CA VAL A 44 0.92 -15.83 5.87
C VAL A 44 0.92 -14.32 5.76
N ASP A 45 -0.22 -13.74 5.41
CA ASP A 45 -0.40 -12.28 5.39
C ASP A 45 -0.69 -11.77 6.81
N GLU A 46 -0.35 -10.51 7.08
CA GLU A 46 -0.60 -9.85 8.38
C GLU A 46 -0.08 -10.68 9.56
N ILE A 47 1.13 -11.23 9.46
CA ILE A 47 1.72 -12.09 10.51
C ILE A 47 1.79 -11.40 11.88
N ASP A 48 1.79 -10.08 11.93
CA ASP A 48 1.77 -9.30 13.17
C ASP A 48 0.46 -9.46 13.97
N ALA A 49 -0.61 -10.00 13.36
CA ALA A 49 -1.83 -10.34 14.11
C ALA A 49 -1.56 -11.42 15.18
N VAL A 50 -0.71 -12.41 14.88
CA VAL A 50 -0.32 -13.50 15.80
C VAL A 50 1.10 -13.34 16.33
N GLY A 51 2.01 -12.76 15.53
CA GLY A 51 3.44 -12.67 15.81
C GLY A 51 3.89 -11.47 16.65
N ARG A 52 2.99 -10.78 17.32
CA ARG A 52 3.34 -9.61 18.14
C ARG A 52 4.11 -10.01 19.41
N ARG A 53 5.08 -9.16 19.78
CA ARG A 53 5.87 -9.31 21.04
C ARG A 53 4.95 -9.51 22.24
N ARG A 54 5.37 -10.39 23.15
CA ARG A 54 4.79 -10.56 24.46
C ARG A 54 4.94 -9.26 25.24
N GLY A 55 3.85 -8.62 25.59
CA GLY A 55 3.93 -7.35 26.31
C GLY A 55 2.58 -6.87 26.79
N VAL A 56 2.54 -6.66 28.10
CA VAL A 56 1.66 -5.76 28.83
C VAL A 56 0.28 -5.53 28.21
N GLY A 57 -0.60 -6.51 28.36
CA GLY A 57 -2.04 -6.39 28.10
C GLY A 57 -2.76 -7.39 28.97
N MET A 58 -3.42 -6.92 30.04
CA MET A 58 -4.34 -7.75 30.83
C MET A 58 -5.59 -8.05 29.99
N GLY A 59 -5.71 -9.29 29.45
CA GLY A 59 -6.95 -9.73 28.80
C GLY A 59 -6.79 -11.11 28.16
N GLY A 60 -7.79 -11.97 28.27
CA GLY A 60 -7.82 -13.37 27.84
C GLY A 60 -7.61 -13.66 26.35
N GLY A 61 -7.46 -12.62 25.49
CA GLY A 61 -7.09 -12.78 24.08
C GLY A 61 -5.59 -12.94 23.82
N ASN A 62 -4.74 -12.76 24.85
CA ASN A 62 -3.29 -12.90 24.71
C ASN A 62 -2.86 -14.38 24.75
N ASP A 63 -3.55 -15.21 25.53
CA ASP A 63 -3.20 -16.63 25.70
C ASP A 63 -3.39 -17.42 24.40
N GLU A 64 -4.44 -17.11 23.64
CA GLU A 64 -4.69 -17.75 22.36
C GLU A 64 -3.65 -17.36 21.29
N ARG A 65 -3.32 -16.07 21.21
CA ARG A 65 -2.27 -15.59 20.31
C ARG A 65 -0.92 -16.23 20.63
N GLU A 66 -0.57 -16.34 21.90
CA GLU A 66 0.67 -17.00 22.33
C GLU A 66 0.67 -18.49 21.98
N GLN A 67 -0.45 -19.19 22.14
CA GLN A 67 -0.55 -20.59 21.74
C GLN A 67 -0.42 -20.76 20.24
N THR A 68 -1.06 -19.89 19.45
CA THR A 68 -0.99 -19.89 17.99
C THR A 68 0.42 -19.57 17.50
N LEU A 69 1.06 -18.54 18.09
CA LEU A 69 2.46 -18.20 17.80
C LEU A 69 3.39 -19.38 18.15
N ASN A 70 3.26 -19.97 19.32
CA ASN A 70 4.08 -21.10 19.73
C ASN A 70 3.89 -22.30 18.79
N GLN A 71 2.65 -22.58 18.35
CA GLN A 71 2.39 -23.62 17.36
C GLN A 71 3.06 -23.32 16.02
N LEU A 72 2.97 -22.07 15.54
CA LEU A 72 3.64 -21.64 14.31
C LEU A 72 5.15 -21.87 14.41
N LEU A 73 5.77 -21.49 15.53
CA LEU A 73 7.20 -21.70 15.78
C LEU A 73 7.56 -23.19 15.79
N VAL A 74 6.74 -24.04 16.41
CA VAL A 74 6.93 -25.51 16.43
C VAL A 74 6.85 -26.08 15.02
N GLU A 75 5.88 -25.66 14.22
CA GLU A 75 5.75 -26.13 12.83
C GLU A 75 6.94 -25.72 11.96
N MET A 76 7.47 -24.51 12.18
CA MET A 76 8.65 -24.02 11.48
C MET A 76 9.93 -24.73 11.93
N ASP A 77 10.10 -24.96 13.25
CA ASP A 77 11.25 -25.70 13.79
C ASP A 77 11.21 -27.20 13.40
N GLY A 78 10.03 -27.73 13.10
CA GLY A 78 9.81 -29.10 12.63
C GLY A 78 10.05 -29.30 11.13
N PHE A 79 10.64 -28.35 10.42
CA PHE A 79 11.16 -28.56 9.07
C PHE A 79 12.50 -29.30 9.17
N ASP A 80 12.46 -30.62 9.10
CA ASP A 80 13.65 -31.42 8.84
C ASP A 80 14.25 -30.96 7.49
N GLY A 81 15.58 -31.03 7.34
CA GLY A 81 16.28 -30.55 6.14
C GLY A 81 15.81 -31.15 4.80
N ASN A 82 14.80 -32.02 4.83
CA ASN A 82 14.14 -32.64 3.68
C ASN A 82 12.74 -32.09 3.39
N SER A 83 12.22 -31.13 4.17
CA SER A 83 10.91 -30.56 3.86
C SER A 83 11.07 -29.48 2.78
N ASN A 84 10.39 -29.66 1.65
CA ASN A 84 10.39 -28.72 0.52
C ASN A 84 9.29 -27.65 0.67
N VAL A 85 8.97 -27.23 1.91
CA VAL A 85 7.99 -26.19 2.19
C VAL A 85 8.71 -24.87 2.45
N ILE A 86 8.35 -23.85 1.68
CA ILE A 86 8.82 -22.47 1.88
C ILE A 86 7.73 -21.68 2.57
N VAL A 87 8.06 -21.06 3.71
CA VAL A 87 7.13 -20.18 4.41
C VAL A 87 7.49 -18.73 4.12
N ILE A 88 6.51 -17.96 3.68
CA ILE A 88 6.63 -16.53 3.41
C ILE A 88 5.61 -15.82 4.30
N ALA A 89 6.03 -14.79 5.01
CA ALA A 89 5.12 -13.93 5.79
C ALA A 89 5.21 -12.49 5.32
N ALA A 90 4.10 -11.77 5.39
CA ALA A 90 4.04 -10.34 5.11
C ALA A 90 3.52 -9.57 6.33
N THR A 91 4.07 -8.37 6.54
CA THR A 91 3.59 -7.43 7.55
C THR A 91 3.92 -6.00 7.17
N ASN A 92 3.04 -5.08 7.54
CA ASN A 92 3.30 -3.64 7.49
C ASN A 92 3.93 -3.12 8.80
N ARG A 93 4.09 -4.00 9.81
CA ARG A 93 4.58 -3.63 11.14
C ARG A 93 5.69 -4.56 11.64
N PRO A 94 6.87 -4.56 11.00
CA PRO A 94 7.99 -5.40 11.42
C PRO A 94 8.49 -5.06 12.82
N ASP A 95 8.26 -3.83 13.30
CA ASP A 95 8.64 -3.31 14.62
C ASP A 95 7.97 -4.03 15.79
N VAL A 96 6.78 -4.58 15.59
CA VAL A 96 6.01 -5.26 16.64
C VAL A 96 6.22 -6.77 16.70
N LEU A 97 6.91 -7.37 15.73
CA LEU A 97 7.11 -8.81 15.66
C LEU A 97 7.95 -9.35 16.83
N ASP A 98 7.57 -10.54 17.30
CA ASP A 98 8.35 -11.26 18.30
C ASP A 98 9.71 -11.66 17.70
N PRO A 99 10.84 -11.34 18.38
CA PRO A 99 12.17 -11.70 17.90
C PRO A 99 12.36 -13.21 17.68
N ALA A 100 11.54 -14.04 18.31
CA ALA A 100 11.57 -15.49 18.11
C ALA A 100 11.23 -15.90 16.68
N LEU A 101 10.40 -15.14 15.98
CA LEU A 101 10.07 -15.37 14.56
C LEU A 101 11.25 -15.11 13.62
N LEU A 102 12.15 -14.18 14.02
CA LEU A 102 13.24 -13.69 13.18
C LEU A 102 14.56 -14.45 13.42
N ARG A 103 14.53 -15.54 14.21
CA ARG A 103 15.71 -16.37 14.45
C ARG A 103 16.08 -17.21 13.23
N PRO A 104 17.37 -17.56 13.05
CA PRO A 104 17.80 -18.50 12.02
C PRO A 104 16.99 -19.82 12.06
N GLY A 105 16.66 -20.33 10.89
CA GLY A 105 15.79 -21.51 10.73
C GLY A 105 14.29 -21.21 10.70
N ARG A 106 13.89 -19.93 10.86
CA ARG A 106 12.52 -19.43 10.77
C ARG A 106 12.44 -18.39 9.66
N PHE A 107 11.99 -17.14 9.96
CA PHE A 107 12.06 -16.04 8.98
C PHE A 107 13.46 -15.41 9.01
N ASP A 108 14.42 -16.08 8.42
CA ASP A 108 15.83 -15.67 8.40
C ASP A 108 16.13 -14.60 7.34
N ARG A 109 15.24 -14.42 6.37
CA ARG A 109 15.34 -13.38 5.34
C ARG A 109 14.25 -12.35 5.50
N GLN A 110 14.65 -11.09 5.61
CA GLN A 110 13.74 -9.95 5.64
C GLN A 110 13.95 -9.14 4.36
N ILE A 111 12.88 -8.95 3.62
CA ILE A 111 12.89 -8.23 2.34
C ILE A 111 11.95 -7.04 2.50
N GLY A 112 12.52 -5.81 2.45
CA GLY A 112 11.72 -4.59 2.37
C GLY A 112 11.11 -4.45 0.98
N VAL A 113 9.82 -4.17 0.94
CA VAL A 113 9.12 -3.82 -0.30
C VAL A 113 8.84 -2.33 -0.25
N ASP A 114 9.73 -1.56 -0.86
CA ASP A 114 9.61 -0.10 -0.91
C ASP A 114 8.54 0.35 -1.93
N ALA A 115 8.15 1.64 -1.82
CA ALA A 115 7.31 2.25 -2.84
C ALA A 115 8.02 2.19 -4.21
N PRO A 116 7.27 1.93 -5.31
CA PRO A 116 7.87 1.76 -6.62
C PRO A 116 8.51 3.06 -7.14
N ASP A 117 9.62 2.92 -7.84
CA ASP A 117 10.23 3.98 -8.64
C ASP A 117 9.32 4.38 -9.82
N MET A 118 9.69 5.40 -10.57
CA MET A 118 8.90 5.89 -11.70
C MET A 118 8.60 4.80 -12.73
N LYS A 119 9.59 3.94 -13.05
CA LYS A 119 9.42 2.83 -14.00
C LYS A 119 8.50 1.75 -13.45
N GLY A 120 8.64 1.43 -12.17
CA GLY A 120 7.76 0.50 -11.46
C GLY A 120 6.32 1.01 -11.42
N ARG A 121 6.11 2.32 -11.17
CA ARG A 121 4.78 2.94 -11.21
C ARG A 121 4.14 2.84 -12.59
N GLU A 122 4.91 3.10 -13.65
CA GLU A 122 4.42 2.92 -15.02
C GLU A 122 3.98 1.48 -15.29
N GLN A 123 4.78 0.49 -14.88
CA GLN A 123 4.44 -0.92 -15.05
C GLN A 123 3.18 -1.31 -14.27
N ILE A 124 3.04 -0.84 -13.04
CA ILE A 124 1.84 -1.07 -12.21
C ILE A 124 0.62 -0.43 -12.87
N LEU A 125 0.73 0.80 -13.35
CA LEU A 125 -0.35 1.47 -14.09
C LEU A 125 -0.76 0.67 -15.32
N ARG A 126 0.18 0.12 -16.11
CA ARG A 126 -0.11 -0.74 -17.26
C ARG A 126 -0.90 -1.99 -16.87
N VAL A 127 -0.55 -2.63 -15.74
CA VAL A 127 -1.28 -3.79 -15.22
C VAL A 127 -2.72 -3.43 -14.89
N HIS A 128 -2.93 -2.31 -14.17
CA HIS A 128 -4.29 -1.88 -13.77
C HIS A 128 -5.08 -1.20 -14.90
N ALA A 129 -4.41 -0.79 -15.97
CA ALA A 129 -5.02 -0.29 -17.20
C ALA A 129 -5.57 -1.41 -18.08
N ALA A 130 -5.04 -2.62 -17.95
CA ALA A 130 -5.46 -3.77 -18.75
C ALA A 130 -6.97 -4.03 -18.59
N GLY A 131 -7.67 -4.16 -19.71
CA GLY A 131 -9.12 -4.39 -19.74
C GLY A 131 -9.97 -3.13 -19.48
N LYS A 132 -9.37 -1.96 -19.28
CA LYS A 132 -10.10 -0.69 -19.17
C LYS A 132 -10.03 0.09 -20.49
N PRO A 133 -11.12 0.75 -20.91
CA PRO A 133 -11.13 1.59 -22.10
C PRO A 133 -10.40 2.91 -21.83
N ILE A 134 -9.13 2.97 -22.21
CA ILE A 134 -8.28 4.15 -22.03
C ILE A 134 -8.07 4.83 -23.38
N ALA A 135 -8.16 6.16 -23.40
CA ALA A 135 -7.92 6.94 -24.60
C ALA A 135 -6.46 6.81 -25.07
N ASN A 136 -6.25 6.78 -26.38
CA ASN A 136 -4.93 6.69 -26.98
C ASN A 136 -4.04 7.92 -26.66
N THR A 137 -4.64 9.02 -26.21
CA THR A 137 -3.94 10.24 -25.78
C THR A 137 -3.27 10.09 -24.42
N VAL A 138 -3.72 9.13 -23.59
CA VAL A 138 -3.22 8.94 -22.23
C VAL A 138 -1.84 8.28 -22.27
N ASP A 139 -0.84 9.00 -21.79
CA ASP A 139 0.51 8.50 -21.60
C ASP A 139 0.74 8.07 -20.14
N LEU A 140 0.75 6.76 -19.89
CA LEU A 140 0.95 6.19 -18.54
C LEU A 140 2.34 6.52 -17.95
N ALA A 141 3.35 6.80 -18.79
CA ALA A 141 4.65 7.27 -18.33
C ALA A 141 4.54 8.69 -17.72
N GLN A 142 3.74 9.57 -18.34
CA GLN A 142 3.46 10.89 -17.77
C GLN A 142 2.63 10.80 -16.48
N VAL A 143 1.69 9.86 -16.40
CA VAL A 143 0.93 9.58 -15.17
C VAL A 143 1.90 9.13 -14.05
N ALA A 144 2.84 8.24 -14.35
CA ALA A 144 3.85 7.76 -13.40
C ALA A 144 4.76 8.90 -12.89
N LYS A 145 5.10 9.88 -13.74
CA LYS A 145 5.87 11.07 -13.33
C LYS A 145 5.10 11.95 -12.34
N ARG A 146 3.77 12.03 -12.49
CA ARG A 146 2.89 12.85 -11.65
C ARG A 146 2.44 12.19 -10.35
N THR A 147 2.87 10.96 -10.11
CA THR A 147 2.51 10.16 -8.92
C THR A 147 3.73 9.74 -8.08
N PRO A 148 4.67 10.66 -7.75
CA PRO A 148 5.81 10.30 -6.93
C PRO A 148 5.35 9.84 -5.54
N GLY A 149 5.98 8.77 -5.03
CA GLY A 149 5.67 8.20 -3.71
C GLY A 149 4.38 7.37 -3.64
N PHE A 150 3.63 7.22 -4.74
CA PHE A 150 2.45 6.37 -4.76
C PHE A 150 2.85 4.90 -4.66
N THR A 151 2.10 4.18 -3.83
CA THR A 151 2.18 2.71 -3.72
C THR A 151 1.42 2.04 -4.87
N GLY A 152 1.59 0.73 -4.99
CA GLY A 152 0.79 -0.06 -5.94
C GLY A 152 -0.72 0.07 -5.71
N ALA A 153 -1.14 0.13 -4.44
CA ALA A 153 -2.54 0.32 -4.06
C ALA A 153 -3.07 1.70 -4.46
N ASP A 154 -2.26 2.76 -4.28
CA ASP A 154 -2.65 4.11 -4.69
C ASP A 154 -2.84 4.20 -6.21
N LEU A 155 -1.91 3.59 -6.98
CA LEU A 155 -1.99 3.57 -8.45
C LEU A 155 -3.20 2.76 -8.95
N ALA A 156 -3.50 1.63 -8.32
CA ALA A 156 -4.71 0.86 -8.59
C ALA A 156 -5.96 1.71 -8.33
N ASN A 157 -5.98 2.44 -7.21
CA ASN A 157 -7.08 3.34 -6.85
C ASN A 157 -7.23 4.49 -7.85
N VAL A 158 -6.14 5.11 -8.33
CA VAL A 158 -6.19 6.12 -9.40
C VAL A 158 -6.91 5.57 -10.64
N MET A 159 -6.56 4.37 -11.09
CA MET A 159 -7.19 3.77 -12.27
C MET A 159 -8.67 3.44 -12.04
N ASN A 160 -9.05 3.03 -10.83
CA ASN A 160 -10.43 2.77 -10.48
C ASN A 160 -11.24 4.07 -10.37
N GLU A 161 -10.71 5.09 -9.70
CA GLU A 161 -11.35 6.41 -9.60
C GLU A 161 -11.53 7.06 -10.98
N ALA A 162 -10.55 6.96 -11.86
CA ALA A 162 -10.66 7.47 -13.23
C ALA A 162 -11.79 6.77 -14.00
N ALA A 163 -11.94 5.46 -13.86
CA ALA A 163 -13.04 4.71 -14.45
C ALA A 163 -14.41 5.14 -13.89
N LEU A 164 -14.51 5.31 -12.57
CA LEU A 164 -15.74 5.76 -11.90
C LEU A 164 -16.13 7.19 -12.33
N LEU A 165 -15.14 8.09 -12.44
CA LEU A 165 -15.35 9.46 -12.92
C LEU A 165 -15.86 9.47 -14.35
N THR A 166 -15.24 8.68 -15.23
CA THR A 166 -15.67 8.54 -16.62
C THR A 166 -17.11 8.04 -16.70
N ALA A 167 -17.44 6.99 -15.95
CA ALA A 167 -18.80 6.44 -15.92
C ALA A 167 -19.83 7.44 -15.37
N ARG A 168 -19.49 8.19 -14.33
CA ARG A 168 -20.36 9.24 -13.76
C ARG A 168 -20.66 10.35 -14.74
N ASP A 169 -19.68 10.71 -15.56
CA ASP A 169 -19.84 11.74 -16.59
C ASP A 169 -20.41 11.19 -17.90
N ASN A 170 -20.96 9.95 -17.89
CA ASN A 170 -21.50 9.21 -19.04
C ASN A 170 -20.49 9.02 -20.19
N GLY A 171 -19.20 9.02 -19.86
CA GLY A 171 -18.13 8.73 -20.79
C GLY A 171 -17.91 7.21 -20.96
N ASN A 172 -17.39 6.82 -22.13
CA ASN A 172 -17.07 5.42 -22.42
C ASN A 172 -15.55 5.14 -22.43
N VAL A 173 -14.74 6.18 -22.36
CA VAL A 173 -13.27 6.10 -22.48
C VAL A 173 -12.63 6.99 -21.43
N ILE A 174 -11.68 6.45 -20.68
CA ILE A 174 -10.91 7.17 -19.65
C ILE A 174 -9.93 8.09 -20.37
N ASP A 175 -10.09 9.38 -20.18
CA ASP A 175 -9.23 10.43 -20.75
C ASP A 175 -8.24 10.98 -19.70
N ASP A 176 -7.34 11.86 -20.15
CA ASP A 176 -6.35 12.51 -19.30
C ASP A 176 -7.00 13.31 -18.16
N ARG A 177 -8.16 13.94 -18.41
CA ARG A 177 -8.90 14.73 -17.41
C ARG A 177 -9.42 13.85 -16.28
N ALA A 178 -9.95 12.67 -16.61
CA ALA A 178 -10.44 11.72 -15.62
C ALA A 178 -9.29 11.20 -14.74
N ILE A 179 -8.13 10.94 -15.35
CA ILE A 179 -6.92 10.51 -14.62
C ILE A 179 -6.40 11.64 -13.71
N ASP A 180 -6.35 12.86 -14.19
CA ASP A 180 -5.89 14.01 -13.39
C ASP A 180 -6.77 14.23 -12.16
N GLU A 181 -8.09 14.19 -12.34
CA GLU A 181 -9.01 14.29 -11.23
C GLU A 181 -8.91 13.09 -10.27
N ALA A 182 -8.64 11.90 -10.79
CA ALA A 182 -8.44 10.70 -9.98
C ALA A 182 -7.16 10.82 -9.12
N ILE A 183 -6.06 11.30 -9.69
CA ILE A 183 -4.81 11.57 -8.95
C ILE A 183 -5.08 12.56 -7.81
N ASP A 184 -5.76 13.66 -8.11
CA ASP A 184 -6.11 14.67 -7.12
C ASP A 184 -6.96 14.10 -5.98
N ARG A 185 -7.91 13.22 -6.29
CA ARG A 185 -8.74 12.56 -5.27
C ARG A 185 -7.97 11.61 -4.38
N VAL A 186 -7.07 10.84 -4.94
CA VAL A 186 -6.23 9.92 -4.18
C VAL A 186 -5.29 10.70 -3.27
N MET A 187 -4.73 11.82 -3.73
CA MET A 187 -3.79 12.64 -2.96
C MET A 187 -4.47 13.49 -1.87
N ALA A 188 -5.52 14.20 -2.24
CA ALA A 188 -6.12 15.26 -1.39
C ALA A 188 -7.58 14.96 -0.97
N GLY A 189 -8.12 13.83 -1.42
CA GLY A 189 -9.52 13.47 -1.21
C GLY A 189 -10.49 14.10 -2.21
N PRO A 190 -11.78 13.74 -2.13
CA PRO A 190 -12.80 14.25 -3.04
C PRO A 190 -13.01 15.74 -2.87
N GLN A 191 -13.31 16.42 -3.98
CA GLN A 191 -13.67 17.83 -3.95
C GLN A 191 -14.95 18.04 -3.14
N ARG A 192 -14.95 19.00 -2.22
CA ARG A 192 -16.13 19.37 -1.44
C ARG A 192 -16.96 20.42 -2.18
N SER A 193 -17.93 19.98 -2.96
CA SER A 193 -18.86 20.84 -3.69
C SER A 193 -19.79 21.65 -2.77
N SER A 194 -20.00 21.19 -1.54
CA SER A 194 -20.88 21.85 -0.56
C SER A 194 -20.26 23.05 0.17
N ARG A 195 -18.94 23.25 0.03
CA ARG A 195 -18.24 24.36 0.69
C ARG A 195 -18.15 25.55 -0.26
N ILE A 196 -19.15 26.41 -0.21
CA ILE A 196 -19.17 27.66 -0.97
C ILE A 196 -18.28 28.66 -0.22
N MET A 197 -17.09 28.96 -0.76
CA MET A 197 -16.26 30.05 -0.27
C MET A 197 -16.84 31.39 -0.76
N ASN A 198 -16.92 32.37 0.14
CA ASN A 198 -17.26 33.71 -0.27
C ASN A 198 -16.13 34.35 -1.11
N GLU A 199 -16.42 35.47 -1.77
CA GLU A 199 -15.45 36.10 -2.68
C GLU A 199 -14.18 36.57 -1.94
N HIS A 200 -14.29 37.01 -0.71
CA HIS A 200 -13.17 37.43 0.11
C HIS A 200 -12.26 36.22 0.43
N GLU A 201 -12.84 35.12 0.91
CA GLU A 201 -12.10 33.88 1.21
C GLU A 201 -11.41 33.31 -0.04
N ARG A 202 -12.09 33.36 -1.20
CA ARG A 202 -11.49 32.95 -2.47
C ARG A 202 -10.25 33.77 -2.82
N LYS A 203 -10.32 35.09 -2.66
CA LYS A 203 -9.17 35.98 -2.87
C LYS A 203 -8.04 35.70 -1.89
N VAL A 204 -8.34 35.59 -0.59
CA VAL A 204 -7.34 35.29 0.44
C VAL A 204 -6.64 33.96 0.13
N THR A 205 -7.40 32.90 -0.17
CA THR A 205 -6.83 31.59 -0.53
C THR A 205 -6.00 31.66 -1.81
N ALA A 206 -6.46 32.38 -2.84
CA ALA A 206 -5.72 32.53 -4.09
C ALA A 206 -4.37 33.25 -3.89
N TYR A 207 -4.35 34.31 -3.08
CA TYR A 207 -3.09 34.99 -2.73
C TYR A 207 -2.17 34.12 -1.90
N HIS A 208 -2.71 33.33 -0.96
CA HIS A 208 -1.93 32.40 -0.14
C HIS A 208 -1.26 31.32 -0.99
N GLU A 209 -2.03 30.63 -1.82
CA GLU A 209 -1.50 29.56 -2.70
C GLU A 209 -0.59 30.13 -3.79
N GLY A 210 -0.95 31.30 -4.34
CA GLY A 210 -0.10 32.02 -5.28
C GLY A 210 1.25 32.43 -4.66
N GLY A 211 1.25 32.83 -3.39
CA GLY A 211 2.46 33.11 -2.63
C GLY A 211 3.37 31.91 -2.49
N HIS A 212 2.81 30.73 -2.13
CA HIS A 212 3.55 29.47 -2.09
C HIS A 212 4.17 29.14 -3.45
N ALA A 213 3.39 29.27 -4.53
CA ALA A 213 3.87 29.00 -5.89
C ALA A 213 5.01 29.93 -6.31
N LEU A 214 4.90 31.23 -6.04
CA LEU A 214 5.95 32.21 -6.36
C LEU A 214 7.23 31.95 -5.59
N VAL A 215 7.13 31.64 -4.29
CA VAL A 215 8.30 31.30 -3.47
C VAL A 215 8.94 30.01 -3.97
N ALA A 216 8.16 28.98 -4.25
CA ALA A 216 8.68 27.72 -4.79
C ALA A 216 9.36 27.91 -6.13
N ALA A 217 8.79 28.72 -7.02
CA ALA A 217 9.38 29.03 -8.33
C ALA A 217 10.66 29.87 -8.24
N ALA A 218 10.80 30.72 -7.20
CA ALA A 218 11.97 31.57 -6.99
C ALA A 218 13.14 30.82 -6.35
N LEU A 219 12.90 29.71 -5.65
CA LEU A 219 13.93 28.94 -4.96
C LEU A 219 14.63 27.98 -5.94
N ARG A 220 15.96 28.11 -6.07
CA ARG A 220 16.78 27.28 -6.98
C ARG A 220 16.67 25.77 -6.75
N ASN A 221 16.45 25.35 -5.50
CA ASN A 221 16.44 23.94 -5.11
C ASN A 221 15.02 23.40 -4.90
N SER A 222 14.00 24.20 -5.17
CA SER A 222 12.61 23.74 -5.12
C SER A 222 12.27 22.91 -6.37
N ALA A 223 11.46 21.89 -6.19
CA ALA A 223 10.87 21.19 -7.32
C ALA A 223 9.88 22.12 -8.06
N PRO A 224 9.60 21.90 -9.35
CA PRO A 224 8.69 22.75 -10.09
C PRO A 224 7.26 22.71 -9.54
N VAL A 225 6.60 23.86 -9.57
CA VAL A 225 5.17 23.95 -9.26
C VAL A 225 4.39 23.33 -10.40
N THR A 226 3.64 22.27 -10.11
CA THR A 226 2.86 21.54 -11.11
C THR A 226 1.38 21.89 -11.08
N LYS A 227 0.88 22.34 -9.92
CA LYS A 227 -0.53 22.70 -9.79
C LYS A 227 -0.75 23.70 -8.66
N ILE A 228 -1.67 24.65 -8.91
CA ILE A 228 -2.20 25.57 -7.92
C ILE A 228 -3.72 25.47 -7.97
N THR A 229 -4.38 25.32 -6.85
CA THR A 229 -5.84 25.28 -6.79
C THR A 229 -6.37 25.94 -5.54
N ILE A 230 -7.52 26.59 -5.69
CA ILE A 230 -8.32 27.12 -4.58
C ILE A 230 -9.59 26.28 -4.33
N LEU A 231 -9.70 25.15 -5.01
CA LEU A 231 -10.83 24.22 -4.82
C LEU A 231 -10.63 23.44 -3.52
N PRO A 232 -11.60 23.48 -2.59
CA PRO A 232 -11.47 22.78 -1.33
C PRO A 232 -11.51 21.27 -1.52
N ARG A 233 -10.51 20.56 -0.98
CA ARG A 233 -10.43 19.10 -0.96
C ARG A 233 -10.11 18.61 0.45
N GLY A 234 -10.79 17.60 0.92
CA GLY A 234 -10.59 17.08 2.26
C GLY A 234 -10.70 18.19 3.32
N ARG A 235 -9.60 18.47 4.02
CA ARG A 235 -9.51 19.56 5.02
C ARG A 235 -8.90 20.87 4.46
N ALA A 236 -8.29 20.81 3.27
CA ALA A 236 -7.63 21.97 2.66
C ALA A 236 -8.63 22.88 1.95
N LEU A 237 -8.40 24.19 2.02
CA LEU A 237 -9.16 25.22 1.31
C LEU A 237 -8.62 25.45 -0.11
N GLY A 238 -7.36 25.13 -0.33
CA GLY A 238 -6.61 25.15 -1.57
C GLY A 238 -5.30 24.41 -1.34
N TYR A 239 -4.51 24.21 -2.39
CA TYR A 239 -3.14 23.70 -2.27
C TYR A 239 -2.29 24.09 -3.46
N THR A 240 -1.01 24.25 -3.20
CA THR A 240 0.04 24.39 -4.20
C THR A 240 0.86 23.12 -4.22
N MET A 241 0.92 22.48 -5.38
CA MET A 241 1.63 21.22 -5.55
C MET A 241 2.99 21.49 -6.21
N VAL A 242 4.02 21.06 -5.50
CA VAL A 242 5.42 21.10 -5.95
C VAL A 242 5.89 19.66 -6.08
N MET A 243 6.16 19.21 -7.29
CA MET A 243 6.56 17.83 -7.55
C MET A 243 7.98 17.74 -8.09
N PRO A 244 8.84 16.89 -7.55
CA PRO A 244 10.13 16.61 -8.14
C PRO A 244 9.95 15.96 -9.50
N GLN A 245 10.84 16.29 -10.45
CA GLN A 245 10.85 15.68 -11.79
C GLN A 245 11.35 14.23 -11.76
N ASP A 246 12.18 13.91 -10.76
CA ASP A 246 12.76 12.59 -10.54
C ASP A 246 12.49 12.12 -9.10
N ASP A 247 12.51 10.82 -8.89
CA ASP A 247 12.39 10.24 -7.55
C ASP A 247 13.61 10.64 -6.70
N LYS A 248 13.36 11.34 -5.58
CA LYS A 248 14.42 11.78 -4.66
C LYS A 248 14.51 10.81 -3.49
N TYR A 249 15.67 10.21 -3.32
CA TYR A 249 15.99 9.31 -2.20
C TYR A 249 16.66 10.03 -1.02
N SER A 250 16.98 11.31 -1.16
CA SER A 250 17.57 12.13 -0.11
C SER A 250 17.12 13.58 -0.21
N THR A 251 16.99 14.23 0.94
CA THR A 251 16.77 15.68 1.04
C THR A 251 18.00 16.36 1.59
N THR A 252 18.46 17.41 0.92
CA THR A 252 19.54 18.25 1.43
C THR A 252 19.01 19.26 2.45
N ARG A 253 19.86 19.69 3.35
CA ARG A 253 19.55 20.59 4.47
C ARG A 253 19.57 22.09 4.10
N HIS A 254 19.45 22.42 2.80
CA HIS A 254 19.53 23.80 2.30
C HIS A 254 18.18 24.24 1.75
#